data_c21c732f2891ccec1fb3c1cb32a00c75
#
_entry.id   c21c732f2891ccec1fb3c1cb32a00c75
#
_cell.length_a   1.000
_cell.length_b   1.000
_cell.length_c   1.000
_cell.angle_alpha   90.00
_cell.angle_beta   90.00
_cell.angle_gamma   90.00
#
_symmetry.space_group_name_H-M   'P 1'
#
loop_
_entity.id
_entity.type
_entity.pdbx_description
1 polymer ?
#
loop_
_entity_poly.entity_id
_entity_poly.type
_entity_poly.pdbx_seq_one_letter_code
_entity_poly.pdbx_strand_id
1 'polypeptide(L)'
;AEDGVIFISIDDNEQANLKLICDEIFGQNSFITQVVWQKRTSPDARKIISSGHEYVLIYCKNYEKRDTSFNKLELDEEDKKKFKNPDNDPRGAWVSTDCTAQAGHGTANQFYVLTTPMGRKIELPESLCWRYTQERMKEQISEGRIWFGKDGKGVPRKKTYLSEREGKNLWSWWTNKEVGHTQEATKEISAILGKSGLFDYPKPLRLIHRIIQIATAPDSIILDSFAGSGTTAHAVLNMNKTDGGNRKFICVEMMDYADTITAERVKRVINGYGEGKKAVVGTGGSFSFYELGEPLLIDEQLNEA
;
A
#
# COMPACT_ATOMS: atom_id res chain seq x y z
N ALA A 1 -10.38 5.68 -15.87
CA ALA A 1 -11.43 5.59 -14.84
C ALA A 1 -11.45 6.89 -14.01
N GLU A 2 -12.60 7.25 -13.43
CA GLU A 2 -12.73 8.48 -12.61
C GLU A 2 -12.06 8.33 -11.23
N ASP A 3 -11.86 7.11 -10.79
CA ASP A 3 -11.15 6.69 -9.58
C ASP A 3 -9.67 6.31 -9.85
N GLY A 4 -9.18 6.62 -11.05
CA GLY A 4 -7.81 6.31 -11.45
C GLY A 4 -6.77 6.98 -10.56
N VAL A 5 -5.67 6.26 -10.30
CA VAL A 5 -4.53 6.74 -9.51
C VAL A 5 -3.24 6.49 -10.26
N ILE A 6 -2.24 7.32 -10.02
CA ILE A 6 -0.90 7.16 -10.57
C ILE A 6 0.13 7.10 -9.45
N PHE A 7 1.09 6.20 -9.60
CA PHE A 7 2.24 6.03 -8.71
C PHE A 7 3.51 6.23 -9.53
N ILE A 8 4.36 7.16 -9.11
CA ILE A 8 5.59 7.48 -9.83
C ILE A 8 6.76 7.33 -8.88
N SER A 9 7.59 6.33 -9.15
CA SER A 9 8.81 6.09 -8.37
C SER A 9 9.94 6.98 -8.88
N ILE A 10 10.59 7.70 -7.98
CA ILE A 10 11.65 8.68 -8.30
C ILE A 10 12.66 8.75 -7.15
N ASP A 11 13.90 9.09 -7.45
CA ASP A 11 14.94 9.34 -6.45
C ASP A 11 15.08 10.83 -6.10
N ASP A 12 16.06 11.15 -5.22
CA ASP A 12 16.31 12.49 -4.72
C ASP A 12 16.70 13.50 -5.83
N ASN A 13 17.22 13.03 -6.99
CA ASN A 13 17.75 13.93 -8.01
C ASN A 13 16.65 14.77 -8.66
N GLU A 14 15.49 14.17 -8.96
CA GLU A 14 14.42 14.82 -9.73
C GLU A 14 13.07 14.84 -9.00
N GLN A 15 12.99 14.39 -7.75
CA GLN A 15 11.73 14.31 -7.01
C GLN A 15 11.01 15.67 -6.93
N ALA A 16 11.73 16.75 -6.64
CA ALA A 16 11.13 18.07 -6.50
C ALA A 16 10.60 18.60 -7.84
N ASN A 17 11.35 18.43 -8.93
CA ASN A 17 10.96 18.86 -10.27
C ASN A 17 9.75 18.03 -10.76
N LEU A 18 9.77 16.70 -10.55
CA LEU A 18 8.66 15.84 -10.91
C LEU A 18 7.39 16.20 -10.13
N LYS A 19 7.52 16.54 -8.85
CA LYS A 19 6.36 16.99 -8.05
C LYS A 19 5.71 18.24 -8.64
N LEU A 20 6.52 19.24 -9.06
CA LEU A 20 6.02 20.47 -9.69
C LEU A 20 5.32 20.19 -11.02
N ILE A 21 5.91 19.34 -11.87
CA ILE A 21 5.31 18.90 -13.15
C ILE A 21 3.99 18.18 -12.92
N CYS A 22 3.94 17.28 -11.95
CA CYS A 22 2.71 16.58 -11.63
C CYS A 22 1.62 17.50 -11.05
N ASP A 23 1.99 18.50 -10.26
CA ASP A 23 1.06 19.52 -9.76
C ASP A 23 0.48 20.37 -10.90
N GLU A 24 1.28 20.68 -11.92
CA GLU A 24 0.83 21.39 -13.11
C GLU A 24 -0.14 20.53 -13.96
N ILE A 25 0.19 19.25 -14.18
CA ILE A 25 -0.59 18.35 -15.04
C ILE A 25 -1.87 17.86 -14.36
N PHE A 26 -1.78 17.42 -13.10
CA PHE A 26 -2.88 16.77 -12.38
C PHE A 26 -3.62 17.71 -11.43
N GLY A 27 -3.03 18.88 -11.13
CA GLY A 27 -3.49 19.81 -10.10
C GLY A 27 -2.97 19.44 -8.71
N GLN A 28 -2.64 20.47 -7.90
CA GLN A 28 -2.14 20.28 -6.53
C GLN A 28 -3.12 19.53 -5.62
N ASN A 29 -4.42 19.72 -5.82
CA ASN A 29 -5.46 19.02 -5.05
C ASN A 29 -5.52 17.52 -5.35
N SER A 30 -5.02 17.08 -6.49
CA SER A 30 -4.94 15.66 -6.86
C SER A 30 -3.80 14.91 -6.19
N PHE A 31 -2.88 15.62 -5.54
CA PHE A 31 -1.80 15.03 -4.78
C PHE A 31 -2.33 14.35 -3.52
N ILE A 32 -2.05 13.06 -3.38
CA ILE A 32 -2.45 12.28 -2.21
C ILE A 32 -1.34 12.30 -1.16
N THR A 33 -0.17 11.81 -1.53
CA THR A 33 0.98 11.75 -0.62
C THR A 33 2.26 11.42 -1.39
N GLN A 34 3.38 11.60 -0.69
CA GLN A 34 4.68 11.08 -1.07
C GLN A 34 5.07 9.96 -0.11
N VAL A 35 5.18 8.77 -0.63
CA VAL A 35 5.69 7.62 0.12
C VAL A 35 7.21 7.64 0.10
N VAL A 36 7.82 7.39 1.26
CA VAL A 36 9.25 7.12 1.40
C VAL A 36 9.45 5.61 1.42
N TRP A 37 10.11 5.06 0.40
CA TRP A 37 10.46 3.65 0.31
C TRP A 37 11.90 3.41 0.71
N GLN A 38 12.13 2.62 1.75
CA GLN A 38 13.45 2.17 2.19
C GLN A 38 14.00 1.14 1.20
N LYS A 39 14.85 1.58 0.24
CA LYS A 39 15.38 0.71 -0.82
C LYS A 39 16.64 -0.07 -0.44
N ARG A 40 17.26 0.23 0.71
CA ARG A 40 18.48 -0.43 1.19
C ARG A 40 18.30 -0.97 2.60
N THR A 41 19.10 -1.97 2.93
CA THR A 41 19.13 -2.60 4.26
C THR A 41 20.24 -2.07 5.16
N SER A 42 21.25 -1.42 4.57
CA SER A 42 22.41 -0.86 5.28
C SER A 42 22.97 0.34 4.54
N PRO A 43 23.64 1.28 5.23
CA PRO A 43 24.34 2.38 4.60
C PRO A 43 25.51 1.89 3.72
N ASP A 44 25.90 2.71 2.75
CA ASP A 44 27.12 2.50 1.96
C ASP A 44 28.33 2.94 2.79
N ALA A 45 29.17 1.98 3.15
CA ALA A 45 30.35 2.22 4.01
C ALA A 45 31.37 3.21 3.43
N ARG A 46 31.27 3.53 2.12
CA ARG A 46 32.14 4.50 1.44
C ARG A 46 31.67 5.95 1.58
N LYS A 47 30.46 6.17 2.14
CA LYS A 47 29.84 7.50 2.26
C LYS A 47 29.58 7.82 3.72
N ILE A 48 29.82 9.07 4.12
CA ILE A 48 29.48 9.56 5.45
C ILE A 48 27.95 9.59 5.62
N ILE A 49 27.22 10.05 4.60
CA ILE A 49 25.76 9.99 4.54
C ILE A 49 25.39 9.32 3.22
N SER A 50 24.64 8.24 3.26
CA SER A 50 24.20 7.53 2.07
C SER A 50 22.67 7.56 1.95
N SER A 51 22.16 7.80 0.74
CA SER A 51 20.73 7.68 0.45
C SER A 51 20.29 6.24 0.58
N GLY A 52 19.37 5.97 1.49
CA GLY A 52 18.80 4.64 1.75
C GLY A 52 17.38 4.45 1.23
N HIS A 53 16.80 5.49 0.63
CA HIS A 53 15.39 5.52 0.20
C HIS A 53 15.23 6.07 -1.22
N GLU A 54 14.04 5.89 -1.72
CA GLU A 54 13.46 6.55 -2.88
C GLU A 54 12.04 7.01 -2.53
N TYR A 55 11.43 7.76 -3.41
CA TYR A 55 10.07 8.25 -3.24
C TYR A 55 9.11 7.56 -4.21
N VAL A 56 7.84 7.51 -3.81
CA VAL A 56 6.73 7.19 -4.70
C VAL A 56 5.71 8.31 -4.56
N LEU A 57 5.56 9.13 -5.59
CA LEU A 57 4.53 10.16 -5.65
C LEU A 57 3.20 9.52 -6.01
N ILE A 58 2.13 9.90 -5.32
CA ILE A 58 0.79 9.36 -5.54
C ILE A 58 -0.17 10.50 -5.83
N TYR A 59 -0.83 10.42 -6.98
CA TYR A 59 -1.89 11.33 -7.40
C TYR A 59 -3.15 10.55 -7.73
N CYS A 60 -4.32 11.15 -7.52
CA CYS A 60 -5.59 10.65 -8.00
C CYS A 60 -6.12 11.52 -9.14
N LYS A 61 -6.89 10.93 -10.06
CA LYS A 61 -7.55 11.69 -11.12
C LYS A 61 -8.62 12.63 -10.56
N ASN A 62 -9.41 12.16 -9.61
CA ASN A 62 -10.48 12.93 -8.98
C ASN A 62 -10.29 12.94 -7.46
N TYR A 63 -9.99 14.11 -6.92
CA TYR A 63 -9.75 14.29 -5.49
C TYR A 63 -10.97 13.95 -4.60
N GLU A 64 -12.19 14.17 -5.09
CA GLU A 64 -13.40 13.84 -4.34
C GLU A 64 -13.57 12.33 -4.14
N LYS A 65 -12.97 11.52 -5.02
CA LYS A 65 -12.98 10.06 -4.94
C LYS A 65 -11.78 9.45 -4.22
N ARG A 66 -10.85 10.27 -3.72
CA ARG A 66 -9.59 9.79 -3.11
C ARG A 66 -9.79 8.71 -2.04
N ASP A 67 -10.82 8.86 -1.20
CA ASP A 67 -11.07 7.93 -0.10
C ASP A 67 -11.60 6.56 -0.57
N THR A 68 -12.16 6.51 -1.78
CA THR A 68 -12.66 5.28 -2.43
C THR A 68 -11.73 4.73 -3.50
N SER A 69 -10.70 5.48 -3.88
CA SER A 69 -9.68 5.05 -4.87
C SER A 69 -8.62 4.12 -4.27
N PHE A 70 -8.64 3.94 -2.94
CA PHE A 70 -7.65 3.10 -2.26
C PHE A 70 -8.31 2.05 -1.39
N ASN A 71 -7.81 0.83 -1.50
CA ASN A 71 -8.17 -0.27 -0.63
C ASN A 71 -7.38 -0.21 0.68
N LYS A 72 -7.98 -0.65 1.77
CA LYS A 72 -7.24 -0.95 3.01
C LYS A 72 -6.38 -2.20 2.81
N LEU A 73 -5.26 -2.26 3.52
CA LEU A 73 -4.46 -3.48 3.56
C LEU A 73 -5.15 -4.53 4.44
N GLU A 74 -5.11 -5.77 3.99
CA GLU A 74 -5.54 -6.88 4.84
C GLU A 74 -4.70 -6.96 6.12
N LEU A 75 -5.35 -7.42 7.19
CA LEU A 75 -4.65 -7.68 8.45
C LEU A 75 -3.80 -8.95 8.30
N ASP A 76 -2.51 -8.82 8.52
CA ASP A 76 -1.61 -9.97 8.57
C ASP A 76 -1.77 -10.75 9.90
N GLU A 77 -1.11 -11.89 10.00
CA GLU A 77 -1.20 -12.74 11.18
C GLU A 77 -0.64 -12.07 12.45
N GLU A 78 0.32 -11.14 12.31
CA GLU A 78 0.83 -10.36 13.46
C GLU A 78 -0.19 -9.33 13.92
N ASP A 79 -0.90 -8.71 13.00
CA ASP A 79 -2.00 -7.80 13.33
C ASP A 79 -3.15 -8.55 14.00
N LYS A 80 -3.55 -9.71 13.50
CA LYS A 80 -4.59 -10.55 14.10
C LYS A 80 -4.24 -11.04 15.50
N LYS A 81 -2.98 -11.37 15.78
CA LYS A 81 -2.49 -11.78 17.11
C LYS A 81 -2.67 -10.72 18.19
N LYS A 82 -2.80 -9.45 17.84
CA LYS A 82 -3.07 -8.35 18.77
C LYS A 82 -4.48 -8.42 19.36
N PHE A 83 -5.41 -9.04 18.63
CA PHE A 83 -6.80 -9.20 19.04
C PHE A 83 -6.93 -10.41 19.99
N LYS A 84 -7.52 -10.17 21.14
CA LYS A 84 -7.71 -11.18 22.19
C LYS A 84 -9.13 -11.08 22.72
N ASN A 85 -9.61 -12.11 23.40
CA ASN A 85 -10.92 -12.12 24.03
C ASN A 85 -10.80 -12.48 25.53
N PRO A 86 -10.28 -11.55 26.37
CA PRO A 86 -10.00 -11.82 27.78
C PRO A 86 -11.26 -11.91 28.66
N ASP A 87 -12.40 -11.50 28.17
CA ASP A 87 -13.70 -11.46 28.87
C ASP A 87 -14.76 -12.36 28.23
N ASN A 88 -14.36 -13.22 27.28
CA ASN A 88 -15.25 -14.12 26.55
C ASN A 88 -16.45 -13.39 25.88
N ASP A 89 -16.19 -12.21 25.33
CA ASP A 89 -17.22 -11.43 24.63
C ASP A 89 -17.75 -12.23 23.41
N PRO A 90 -19.06 -12.39 23.25
CA PRO A 90 -19.66 -13.19 22.18
C PRO A 90 -19.38 -12.65 20.78
N ARG A 91 -19.01 -11.37 20.64
CA ARG A 91 -18.61 -10.75 19.37
C ARG A 91 -17.19 -11.14 18.91
N GLY A 92 -16.44 -11.86 19.76
CA GLY A 92 -15.14 -12.41 19.42
C GLY A 92 -13.96 -11.60 19.93
N ALA A 93 -12.81 -11.80 19.30
CA ALA A 93 -11.55 -11.15 19.70
C ALA A 93 -11.54 -9.65 19.39
N TRP A 94 -10.98 -8.86 20.30
CA TRP A 94 -10.92 -7.40 20.20
C TRP A 94 -9.56 -6.85 20.65
N VAL A 95 -9.28 -5.63 20.22
CA VAL A 95 -8.17 -4.80 20.70
C VAL A 95 -8.71 -3.58 21.41
N SER A 96 -8.03 -3.17 22.50
CA SER A 96 -8.45 -1.99 23.25
C SER A 96 -7.85 -0.71 22.71
N THR A 97 -8.66 0.35 22.64
CA THR A 97 -8.22 1.71 22.30
C THR A 97 -8.61 2.68 23.42
N ASP A 98 -7.84 3.78 23.56
CA ASP A 98 -8.10 4.77 24.58
C ASP A 98 -9.43 5.51 24.34
N CYS A 99 -10.16 5.81 25.42
CA CYS A 99 -11.36 6.62 25.40
C CYS A 99 -11.08 8.10 25.64
N THR A 100 -9.82 8.53 25.70
CA THR A 100 -9.38 9.90 25.93
C THR A 100 -8.82 10.56 24.67
N ALA A 101 -8.88 11.88 24.61
CA ALA A 101 -8.30 12.73 23.58
C ALA A 101 -7.66 13.99 24.22
N GLN A 102 -6.90 14.74 23.45
CA GLN A 102 -6.34 16.03 23.88
C GLN A 102 -7.46 17.05 24.12
N ALA A 103 -7.40 17.79 25.24
CA ALA A 103 -8.43 18.73 25.65
C ALA A 103 -8.67 19.87 24.64
N GLY A 104 -7.63 20.31 23.92
CA GLY A 104 -7.74 21.40 22.94
C GLY A 104 -8.69 21.18 21.77
N HIS A 105 -9.15 19.95 21.57
CA HIS A 105 -10.16 19.57 20.56
C HIS A 105 -11.49 19.15 21.17
N GLY A 106 -11.61 19.22 22.50
CA GLY A 106 -12.80 18.78 23.22
C GLY A 106 -13.91 19.84 23.26
N THR A 107 -15.15 19.38 23.19
CA THR A 107 -16.36 20.19 23.45
C THR A 107 -16.78 20.08 24.92
N ALA A 108 -17.52 21.04 25.45
CA ALA A 108 -17.88 21.12 26.89
C ALA A 108 -18.48 19.83 27.46
N ASN A 109 -19.25 19.08 26.69
CA ASN A 109 -19.90 17.82 27.08
C ASN A 109 -18.94 16.58 27.06
N GLN A 110 -17.68 16.78 26.76
CA GLN A 110 -16.62 15.76 26.86
C GLN A 110 -15.77 15.88 28.12
N PHE A 111 -16.04 16.88 28.96
CA PHE A 111 -15.39 17.09 30.26
C PHE A 111 -16.37 16.73 31.39
N TYR A 112 -16.25 15.50 31.88
CA TYR A 112 -17.11 15.01 32.96
C TYR A 112 -16.38 13.94 33.79
N VAL A 113 -16.84 13.77 35.05
CA VAL A 113 -16.36 12.67 35.91
C VAL A 113 -17.08 11.39 35.51
N LEU A 114 -16.34 10.37 35.09
CA LEU A 114 -16.91 9.06 34.75
C LEU A 114 -16.95 8.17 36.00
N THR A 115 -18.08 7.56 36.26
CA THR A 115 -18.21 6.52 37.29
C THR A 115 -18.19 5.16 36.62
N THR A 116 -17.24 4.30 37.02
CA THR A 116 -17.13 2.92 36.51
C THR A 116 -18.30 2.06 37.01
N PRO A 117 -18.59 0.91 36.41
CA PRO A 117 -19.63 -0.01 36.89
C PRO A 117 -19.44 -0.45 38.36
N MET A 118 -18.21 -0.46 38.85
CA MET A 118 -17.86 -0.79 40.25
C MET A 118 -17.76 0.44 41.17
N GLY A 119 -18.31 1.61 40.72
CA GLY A 119 -18.44 2.80 41.55
C GLY A 119 -17.19 3.68 41.67
N ARG A 120 -16.08 3.36 41.02
CA ARG A 120 -14.91 4.22 41.00
C ARG A 120 -15.18 5.45 40.16
N LYS A 121 -14.90 6.64 40.69
CA LYS A 121 -14.92 7.91 39.93
C LYS A 121 -13.58 8.14 39.26
N ILE A 122 -13.61 8.49 38.01
CA ILE A 122 -12.42 8.79 37.19
C ILE A 122 -12.60 10.23 36.67
N GLU A 123 -11.67 11.08 37.09
CA GLU A 123 -11.53 12.45 36.64
C GLU A 123 -10.28 12.53 35.75
N LEU A 124 -10.39 13.21 34.62
CA LEU A 124 -9.26 13.36 33.70
C LEU A 124 -8.44 14.59 34.06
N PRO A 125 -7.13 14.57 33.81
CA PRO A 125 -6.29 15.78 33.88
C PRO A 125 -6.81 16.86 32.93
N GLU A 126 -6.54 18.13 33.22
CA GLU A 126 -6.95 19.28 32.42
C GLU A 126 -6.47 19.21 30.94
N SER A 127 -5.39 18.47 30.68
CA SER A 127 -4.85 18.25 29.33
C SER A 127 -5.66 17.25 28.48
N LEU A 128 -6.61 16.54 29.07
CA LEU A 128 -7.38 15.47 28.43
C LEU A 128 -8.88 15.70 28.52
N CYS A 129 -9.61 15.19 27.53
CA CYS A 129 -11.06 15.05 27.56
C CYS A 129 -11.46 13.63 27.13
N TRP A 130 -12.72 13.26 27.39
CA TRP A 130 -13.26 12.01 26.84
C TRP A 130 -13.49 12.13 25.35
N ARG A 131 -13.29 11.05 24.58
CA ARG A 131 -13.62 11.00 23.14
C ARG A 131 -15.10 11.03 22.87
N TYR A 132 -15.91 10.66 23.85
CA TYR A 132 -17.35 10.55 23.74
C TYR A 132 -18.02 11.54 24.71
N THR A 133 -19.18 12.07 24.31
CA THR A 133 -20.07 12.75 25.25
C THR A 133 -20.50 11.78 26.34
N GLN A 134 -21.00 12.31 27.44
CA GLN A 134 -21.41 11.47 28.55
C GLN A 134 -22.51 10.47 28.17
N GLU A 135 -23.48 10.90 27.35
CA GLU A 135 -24.57 10.06 26.82
C GLU A 135 -24.00 8.92 25.97
N ARG A 136 -23.14 9.26 25.00
CA ARG A 136 -22.53 8.25 24.13
C ARG A 136 -21.64 7.28 24.88
N MET A 137 -20.94 7.74 25.94
CA MET A 137 -20.15 6.86 26.79
C MET A 137 -21.05 5.87 27.55
N LYS A 138 -22.19 6.31 28.06
CA LYS A 138 -23.16 5.43 28.74
C LYS A 138 -23.73 4.37 27.79
N GLU A 139 -24.06 4.75 26.54
CA GLU A 139 -24.50 3.81 25.52
C GLU A 139 -23.42 2.75 25.25
N GLN A 140 -22.18 3.18 25.01
CA GLN A 140 -21.06 2.25 24.78
C GLN A 140 -20.80 1.29 25.96
N ILE A 141 -21.02 1.78 27.20
CA ILE A 141 -20.94 0.94 28.40
C ILE A 141 -22.08 -0.08 28.41
N SER A 142 -23.34 0.35 28.17
CA SER A 142 -24.50 -0.54 28.15
C SER A 142 -24.44 -1.60 27.05
N GLU A 143 -23.84 -1.26 25.90
CA GLU A 143 -23.55 -2.19 24.80
C GLU A 143 -22.36 -3.15 25.10
N GLY A 144 -21.72 -3.02 26.27
CA GLY A 144 -20.55 -3.80 26.64
C GLY A 144 -19.31 -3.53 25.77
N ARG A 145 -19.25 -2.36 25.12
CA ARG A 145 -18.12 -1.96 24.24
C ARG A 145 -16.98 -1.28 24.98
N ILE A 146 -17.18 -0.96 26.26
CA ILE A 146 -16.14 -0.36 27.11
C ILE A 146 -15.64 -1.41 28.11
N TRP A 147 -14.33 -1.58 28.11
CA TRP A 147 -13.61 -2.47 29.01
C TRP A 147 -13.01 -1.68 30.18
N PHE A 148 -13.29 -2.08 31.41
CA PHE A 148 -12.77 -1.48 32.64
C PHE A 148 -11.76 -2.35 33.38
N GLY A 149 -11.10 -3.26 32.66
CA GLY A 149 -10.25 -4.27 33.31
C GLY A 149 -11.06 -5.47 33.84
N LYS A 150 -10.37 -6.50 34.30
CA LYS A 150 -11.03 -7.70 34.85
C LYS A 150 -11.82 -7.44 36.13
N ASP A 151 -11.41 -6.44 36.88
CA ASP A 151 -12.05 -6.03 38.15
C ASP A 151 -13.14 -4.96 37.99
N GLY A 152 -13.34 -4.46 36.77
CA GLY A 152 -14.34 -3.41 36.48
C GLY A 152 -13.99 -2.03 37.02
N LYS A 153 -12.77 -1.80 37.53
CA LYS A 153 -12.32 -0.55 38.15
C LYS A 153 -11.29 0.22 37.31
N GLY A 154 -10.83 -0.37 36.21
CA GLY A 154 -9.80 0.21 35.35
C GLY A 154 -10.29 1.47 34.59
N VAL A 155 -9.35 2.17 33.98
CA VAL A 155 -9.63 3.26 33.05
C VAL A 155 -10.40 2.69 31.84
N PRO A 156 -11.45 3.37 31.35
CA PRO A 156 -12.25 2.87 30.24
C PRO A 156 -11.41 2.74 28.97
N ARG A 157 -11.56 1.62 28.31
CA ARG A 157 -10.95 1.36 27.01
C ARG A 157 -12.01 0.82 26.06
N LYS A 158 -12.09 1.38 24.84
CA LYS A 158 -13.03 0.90 23.84
C LYS A 158 -12.55 -0.44 23.26
N LYS A 159 -13.44 -1.39 23.17
CA LYS A 159 -13.24 -2.62 22.40
C LYS A 159 -13.46 -2.35 20.91
N THR A 160 -12.50 -2.74 20.09
CA THR A 160 -12.60 -2.76 18.64
C THR A 160 -12.44 -4.19 18.18
N TYR A 161 -13.50 -4.79 17.65
CA TYR A 161 -13.53 -6.21 17.31
C TYR A 161 -12.83 -6.49 15.99
N LEU A 162 -12.20 -7.66 15.90
CA LEU A 162 -11.57 -8.13 14.66
C LEU A 162 -12.59 -8.24 13.53
N SER A 163 -13.80 -8.71 13.83
CA SER A 163 -14.91 -8.83 12.88
C SER A 163 -15.42 -7.50 12.29
N GLU A 164 -15.12 -6.38 12.96
CA GLU A 164 -15.49 -5.03 12.52
C GLU A 164 -14.35 -4.34 11.74
N ARG A 165 -13.22 -5.02 11.55
CA ARG A 165 -12.08 -4.45 10.84
C ARG A 165 -12.09 -4.84 9.37
N GLU A 166 -12.23 -3.86 8.52
CA GLU A 166 -12.11 -4.00 7.06
C GLU A 166 -10.65 -4.10 6.60
N GLY A 167 -9.70 -3.81 7.49
CA GLY A 167 -8.27 -3.79 7.19
C GLY A 167 -7.52 -2.74 8.00
N LYS A 168 -6.26 -2.50 7.64
CA LYS A 168 -5.41 -1.46 8.22
C LYS A 168 -5.18 -0.32 7.24
N ASN A 169 -5.09 0.89 7.77
CA ASN A 169 -4.78 2.08 6.99
C ASN A 169 -3.35 2.01 6.46
N LEU A 170 -3.15 2.66 5.33
CA LEU A 170 -1.85 2.84 4.73
C LEU A 170 -1.04 3.89 5.49
N TRP A 171 0.29 3.69 5.49
CA TRP A 171 1.25 4.66 5.98
C TRP A 171 2.20 5.03 4.84
N SER A 172 2.66 6.27 4.82
CA SER A 172 3.58 6.77 3.78
C SER A 172 5.05 6.37 3.99
N TRP A 173 5.36 5.62 5.03
CA TRP A 173 6.68 5.05 5.30
C TRP A 173 6.67 3.55 4.99
N TRP A 174 7.29 3.16 3.86
CA TRP A 174 7.35 1.77 3.42
C TRP A 174 8.74 1.19 3.65
N THR A 175 8.83 0.26 4.59
CA THR A 175 10.09 -0.37 4.97
C THR A 175 10.49 -1.46 3.98
N ASN A 176 11.80 -1.73 3.89
CA ASN A 176 12.32 -2.85 3.10
C ASN A 176 11.77 -4.22 3.56
N LYS A 177 11.42 -4.35 4.84
CA LYS A 177 10.79 -5.57 5.37
C LYS A 177 9.40 -5.80 4.79
N GLU A 178 8.63 -4.75 4.58
CA GLU A 178 7.26 -4.82 4.07
C GLU A 178 7.22 -4.98 2.56
N VAL A 179 7.98 -4.16 1.83
CA VAL A 179 7.85 -4.04 0.37
C VAL A 179 9.11 -4.42 -0.42
N GLY A 180 10.11 -4.98 0.23
CA GLY A 180 11.35 -5.38 -0.44
C GLY A 180 12.34 -4.24 -0.67
N HIS A 181 13.48 -4.57 -1.21
CA HIS A 181 14.60 -3.65 -1.46
C HIS A 181 15.32 -4.00 -2.79
N THR A 182 16.19 -3.10 -3.27
CA THR A 182 16.84 -3.23 -4.58
C THR A 182 17.62 -4.53 -4.75
N GLN A 183 18.36 -4.99 -3.73
CA GLN A 183 19.12 -6.26 -3.82
C GLN A 183 18.20 -7.48 -3.94
N GLU A 184 17.03 -7.46 -3.29
CA GLU A 184 15.99 -8.49 -3.44
C GLU A 184 15.52 -8.53 -4.89
N ALA A 185 15.18 -7.38 -5.47
CA ALA A 185 14.75 -7.28 -6.86
C ALA A 185 15.79 -7.78 -7.86
N THR A 186 17.08 -7.47 -7.64
CA THR A 186 18.16 -7.98 -8.47
C THR A 186 18.28 -9.51 -8.40
N LYS A 187 18.08 -10.11 -7.22
CA LYS A 187 18.05 -11.56 -7.06
C LYS A 187 16.83 -12.19 -7.72
N GLU A 188 15.65 -11.54 -7.61
CA GLU A 188 14.42 -11.99 -8.25
C GLU A 188 14.59 -12.09 -9.77
N ILE A 189 15.03 -11.01 -10.43
CA ILE A 189 15.21 -11.03 -11.89
C ILE A 189 16.28 -12.01 -12.32
N SER A 190 17.37 -12.14 -11.55
CA SER A 190 18.43 -13.11 -11.82
C SER A 190 17.93 -14.55 -11.73
N ALA A 191 17.07 -14.85 -10.77
CA ALA A 191 16.46 -16.18 -10.62
C ALA A 191 15.50 -16.50 -11.77
N ILE A 192 14.72 -15.50 -12.20
CA ILE A 192 13.77 -15.66 -13.30
C ILE A 192 14.51 -15.87 -14.63
N LEU A 193 15.48 -15.03 -14.93
CA LEU A 193 16.21 -15.07 -16.23
C LEU A 193 17.39 -16.06 -16.25
N GLY A 194 17.74 -16.65 -15.10
CA GLY A 194 18.84 -17.62 -14.99
C GLY A 194 20.23 -17.02 -15.11
N LYS A 195 20.36 -15.69 -15.12
CA LYS A 195 21.63 -14.98 -15.27
C LYS A 195 21.64 -13.70 -14.45
N SER A 196 22.76 -13.34 -13.84
CA SER A 196 22.93 -12.11 -13.07
C SER A 196 23.43 -10.95 -13.93
N GLY A 197 23.20 -9.71 -13.46
CA GLY A 197 23.74 -8.50 -14.09
C GLY A 197 23.05 -8.11 -15.41
N LEU A 198 21.83 -8.59 -15.66
CA LEU A 198 21.10 -8.29 -16.89
C LEU A 198 20.35 -6.95 -16.83
N PHE A 199 20.02 -6.49 -15.63
CA PHE A 199 19.23 -5.27 -15.46
C PHE A 199 19.65 -4.53 -14.19
N ASP A 200 19.82 -3.21 -14.32
CA ASP A 200 20.19 -2.34 -13.22
C ASP A 200 18.94 -1.78 -12.52
N TYR A 201 18.98 -1.76 -11.19
CA TYR A 201 17.96 -1.13 -10.33
C TYR A 201 16.52 -1.58 -10.55
N PRO A 202 16.24 -2.89 -10.68
CA PRO A 202 14.85 -3.35 -10.78
C PRO A 202 14.08 -2.99 -9.51
N LYS A 203 12.76 -2.78 -9.64
CA LYS A 203 11.88 -2.63 -8.48
C LYS A 203 11.50 -4.01 -7.93
N PRO A 204 11.43 -4.20 -6.60
CA PRO A 204 11.04 -5.47 -6.01
C PRO A 204 9.57 -5.78 -6.26
N LEU A 205 9.28 -7.05 -6.47
CA LEU A 205 7.93 -7.54 -6.73
C LEU A 205 6.95 -7.15 -5.62
N ARG A 206 7.38 -7.20 -4.35
CA ARG A 206 6.56 -6.84 -3.18
C ARG A 206 6.14 -5.36 -3.17
N LEU A 207 6.97 -4.45 -3.70
CA LEU A 207 6.63 -3.03 -3.84
C LEU A 207 5.46 -2.85 -4.81
N ILE A 208 5.57 -3.48 -5.97
CA ILE A 208 4.52 -3.39 -7.00
C ILE A 208 3.26 -4.12 -6.56
N HIS A 209 3.38 -5.28 -5.89
CA HIS A 209 2.25 -5.96 -5.26
C HIS A 209 1.49 -5.04 -4.29
N ARG A 210 2.22 -4.32 -3.41
CA ARG A 210 1.61 -3.36 -2.49
C ARG A 210 0.83 -2.29 -3.26
N ILE A 211 1.39 -1.72 -4.32
CA ILE A 211 0.73 -0.71 -5.15
C ILE A 211 -0.55 -1.29 -5.77
N ILE A 212 -0.48 -2.46 -6.39
CA ILE A 212 -1.64 -3.11 -7.01
C ILE A 212 -2.72 -3.43 -5.96
N GLN A 213 -2.33 -3.98 -4.83
CA GLN A 213 -3.24 -4.33 -3.74
C GLN A 213 -4.06 -3.14 -3.24
N ILE A 214 -3.42 -1.98 -3.11
CA ILE A 214 -4.07 -0.79 -2.55
C ILE A 214 -4.81 0.06 -3.57
N ALA A 215 -4.56 -0.14 -4.86
CA ALA A 215 -5.04 0.77 -5.90
C ALA A 215 -5.87 0.10 -7.01
N THR A 216 -6.15 -1.20 -6.90
CA THR A 216 -6.87 -1.91 -7.97
C THR A 216 -7.99 -2.80 -7.45
N ALA A 217 -9.06 -2.89 -8.22
CA ALA A 217 -10.05 -3.95 -8.14
C ALA A 217 -9.59 -5.19 -8.90
N PRO A 218 -10.23 -6.36 -8.73
CA PRO A 218 -9.84 -7.61 -9.39
C PRO A 218 -9.91 -7.60 -10.93
N ASP A 219 -10.55 -6.63 -11.54
CA ASP A 219 -10.74 -6.48 -12.99
C ASP A 219 -10.08 -5.22 -13.58
N SER A 220 -9.27 -4.52 -12.80
CA SER A 220 -8.62 -3.26 -13.21
C SER A 220 -7.62 -3.45 -14.35
N ILE A 221 -7.39 -2.36 -15.09
CA ILE A 221 -6.31 -2.24 -16.08
C ILE A 221 -5.18 -1.44 -15.47
N ILE A 222 -3.97 -1.99 -15.52
CA ILE A 222 -2.75 -1.39 -15.01
C ILE A 222 -1.85 -0.99 -16.19
N LEU A 223 -1.53 0.30 -16.29
CA LEU A 223 -0.57 0.82 -17.27
C LEU A 223 0.75 1.08 -16.57
N ASP A 224 1.83 0.55 -17.13
CA ASP A 224 3.21 0.88 -16.75
C ASP A 224 3.92 1.44 -17.98
N SER A 225 4.14 2.76 -17.97
CA SER A 225 4.73 3.50 -19.10
C SER A 225 6.25 3.37 -19.17
N PHE A 226 6.88 2.81 -18.14
CA PHE A 226 8.33 2.60 -18.02
C PHE A 226 8.58 1.20 -17.45
N ALA A 227 8.17 0.17 -18.19
CA ALA A 227 8.07 -1.20 -17.70
C ALA A 227 9.38 -1.78 -17.17
N GLY A 228 10.52 -1.26 -17.65
CA GLY A 228 11.84 -1.67 -17.20
C GLY A 228 11.99 -3.18 -17.27
N SER A 229 12.24 -3.81 -16.15
CA SER A 229 12.39 -5.27 -16.08
C SER A 229 11.07 -6.06 -16.10
N GLY A 230 9.90 -5.44 -16.29
CA GLY A 230 8.60 -6.10 -16.35
C GLY A 230 8.04 -6.53 -14.97
N THR A 231 8.41 -5.83 -13.91
CA THR A 231 7.95 -6.18 -12.55
C THR A 231 6.44 -6.02 -12.40
N THR A 232 5.85 -5.03 -13.05
CA THR A 232 4.40 -4.76 -12.99
C THR A 232 3.60 -5.91 -13.62
N ALA A 233 3.97 -6.37 -14.81
CA ALA A 233 3.31 -7.53 -15.43
C ALA A 233 3.40 -8.78 -14.54
N HIS A 234 4.59 -9.05 -13.98
CA HIS A 234 4.80 -10.14 -13.02
C HIS A 234 3.88 -10.02 -11.79
N ALA A 235 3.78 -8.82 -11.22
CA ALA A 235 2.94 -8.58 -10.04
C ALA A 235 1.44 -8.79 -10.35
N VAL A 236 0.97 -8.32 -11.51
CA VAL A 236 -0.43 -8.52 -11.95
C VAL A 236 -0.74 -10.00 -12.13
N LEU A 237 0.12 -10.76 -12.81
CA LEU A 237 -0.05 -12.19 -13.01
C LEU A 237 -0.10 -12.95 -11.68
N ASN A 238 0.79 -12.64 -10.75
CA ASN A 238 0.80 -13.24 -9.43
C ASN A 238 -0.46 -12.90 -8.61
N MET A 239 -0.92 -11.66 -8.65
CA MET A 239 -2.13 -11.25 -7.96
C MET A 239 -3.35 -12.02 -8.49
N ASN A 240 -3.51 -12.07 -9.81
CA ASN A 240 -4.60 -12.83 -10.45
C ASN A 240 -4.58 -14.32 -10.07
N LYS A 241 -3.39 -14.94 -10.01
CA LYS A 241 -3.25 -16.33 -9.55
C LYS A 241 -3.66 -16.50 -8.08
N THR A 242 -3.39 -15.49 -7.25
CA THR A 242 -3.61 -15.57 -5.79
C THR A 242 -5.07 -15.35 -5.41
N ASP A 243 -5.72 -14.34 -6.01
CA ASP A 243 -7.08 -13.93 -5.65
C ASP A 243 -8.15 -14.29 -6.69
N GLY A 244 -7.75 -14.95 -7.79
CA GLY A 244 -8.67 -15.30 -8.89
C GLY A 244 -9.12 -14.10 -9.72
N GLY A 245 -8.48 -12.95 -9.60
CA GLY A 245 -8.77 -11.75 -10.36
C GLY A 245 -8.45 -11.88 -11.85
N ASN A 246 -8.92 -10.91 -12.63
CA ASN A 246 -8.71 -10.80 -14.08
C ASN A 246 -8.15 -9.42 -14.45
N ARG A 247 -7.24 -8.91 -13.61
CA ARG A 247 -6.53 -7.65 -13.90
C ARG A 247 -5.75 -7.80 -15.20
N LYS A 248 -5.72 -6.73 -15.96
CA LYS A 248 -4.94 -6.63 -17.22
C LYS A 248 -3.79 -5.67 -17.03
N PHE A 249 -2.70 -5.92 -17.74
CA PHE A 249 -1.56 -5.00 -17.78
C PHE A 249 -1.28 -4.53 -19.20
N ILE A 250 -0.82 -3.29 -19.29
CA ILE A 250 -0.25 -2.68 -20.49
C ILE A 250 1.13 -2.16 -20.05
N CYS A 251 2.18 -2.70 -20.65
CA CYS A 251 3.57 -2.31 -20.37
C CYS A 251 4.16 -1.65 -21.62
N VAL A 252 4.75 -0.48 -21.45
CA VAL A 252 5.46 0.23 -22.49
C VAL A 252 6.92 0.33 -22.11
N GLU A 253 7.81 -0.04 -23.02
CA GLU A 253 9.26 0.07 -22.84
C GLU A 253 9.91 0.43 -24.18
N MET A 254 10.73 1.48 -24.17
CA MET A 254 11.34 2.01 -25.39
C MET A 254 12.77 1.50 -25.63
N MET A 255 13.35 0.82 -24.65
CA MET A 255 14.75 0.37 -24.72
C MET A 255 14.83 -1.00 -25.40
N ASP A 256 15.96 -1.28 -26.03
CA ASP A 256 16.24 -2.52 -26.77
C ASP A 256 16.07 -3.82 -25.95
N TYR A 257 16.07 -3.72 -24.63
CA TYR A 257 15.82 -4.88 -23.76
C TYR A 257 14.34 -5.24 -23.60
N ALA A 258 13.42 -4.52 -24.22
CA ALA A 258 11.97 -4.75 -24.10
C ALA A 258 11.57 -6.21 -24.41
N ASP A 259 12.13 -6.81 -25.47
CA ASP A 259 11.90 -8.24 -25.78
C ASP A 259 12.76 -9.16 -24.89
N THR A 260 14.06 -8.89 -24.78
CA THR A 260 15.04 -9.83 -24.20
C THR A 260 14.99 -9.90 -22.67
N ILE A 261 14.49 -8.86 -21.98
CA ILE A 261 14.38 -8.82 -20.54
C ILE A 261 12.91 -8.70 -20.11
N THR A 262 12.20 -7.66 -20.55
CA THR A 262 10.84 -7.35 -20.11
C THR A 262 9.87 -8.47 -20.51
N ALA A 263 9.75 -8.74 -21.80
CA ALA A 263 8.85 -9.77 -22.31
C ALA A 263 9.31 -11.18 -21.90
N GLU A 264 10.62 -11.45 -21.89
CA GLU A 264 11.17 -12.74 -21.46
C GLU A 264 10.88 -13.04 -19.98
N ARG A 265 10.93 -12.01 -19.09
CA ARG A 265 10.47 -12.17 -17.70
C ARG A 265 9.01 -12.59 -17.65
N VAL A 266 8.15 -11.93 -18.41
CA VAL A 266 6.71 -12.24 -18.44
C VAL A 266 6.48 -13.68 -18.95
N LYS A 267 7.14 -14.08 -20.05
CA LYS A 267 7.07 -15.45 -20.59
C LYS A 267 7.44 -16.50 -19.52
N ARG A 268 8.53 -16.28 -18.79
CA ARG A 268 8.99 -17.21 -17.74
C ARG A 268 8.05 -17.23 -16.53
N VAL A 269 7.53 -16.10 -16.13
CA VAL A 269 6.53 -16.03 -15.04
C VAL A 269 5.27 -16.81 -15.39
N ILE A 270 4.79 -16.70 -16.62
CA ILE A 270 3.63 -17.45 -17.12
C ILE A 270 3.89 -18.96 -17.13
N ASN A 271 5.04 -19.40 -17.66
CA ASN A 271 5.35 -20.81 -17.87
C ASN A 271 5.99 -21.50 -16.66
N GLY A 272 6.55 -20.72 -15.72
CA GLY A 272 7.39 -21.21 -14.63
C GLY A 272 8.89 -21.07 -14.97
N TYR A 273 9.72 -21.04 -13.93
CA TYR A 273 11.16 -20.86 -14.05
C TYR A 273 11.91 -21.57 -12.92
N GLY A 274 13.23 -21.66 -13.07
CA GLY A 274 14.08 -22.36 -12.12
C GLY A 274 14.04 -23.89 -12.31
N GLU A 275 14.92 -24.60 -11.59
CA GLU A 275 15.05 -26.06 -11.68
C GLU A 275 15.14 -26.71 -10.30
N GLY A 276 14.76 -27.99 -10.22
CA GLY A 276 14.83 -28.78 -9.02
C GLY A 276 14.10 -28.13 -7.83
N LYS A 277 14.80 -27.95 -6.70
CA LYS A 277 14.22 -27.35 -5.48
C LYS A 277 13.92 -25.83 -5.61
N LYS A 278 14.44 -25.17 -6.66
CA LYS A 278 14.19 -23.75 -6.95
C LYS A 278 13.18 -23.53 -8.06
N ALA A 279 12.56 -24.59 -8.54
CA ALA A 279 11.51 -24.48 -9.55
C ALA A 279 10.31 -23.71 -9.01
N VAL A 280 9.84 -22.72 -9.77
CA VAL A 280 8.66 -21.92 -9.50
C VAL A 280 7.59 -22.26 -10.53
N VAL A 281 6.43 -22.68 -10.06
CA VAL A 281 5.30 -23.01 -10.93
C VAL A 281 4.75 -21.74 -11.57
N GLY A 282 4.56 -21.75 -12.88
CA GLY A 282 4.06 -20.63 -13.64
C GLY A 282 2.71 -20.13 -13.15
N THR A 283 2.45 -18.86 -13.39
CA THR A 283 1.18 -18.23 -13.06
C THR A 283 0.06 -18.64 -14.01
N GLY A 284 0.43 -19.11 -15.21
CA GLY A 284 -0.50 -19.16 -16.33
C GLY A 284 -0.81 -17.77 -16.88
N GLY A 285 -1.80 -17.69 -17.75
CA GLY A 285 -2.18 -16.46 -18.44
C GLY A 285 -1.49 -16.33 -19.80
N SER A 286 -1.62 -15.15 -20.40
CA SER A 286 -1.01 -14.83 -21.70
C SER A 286 -0.78 -13.32 -21.80
N PHE A 287 0.03 -12.93 -22.76
CA PHE A 287 0.19 -11.54 -23.19
C PHE A 287 0.50 -11.47 -24.68
N SER A 288 0.29 -10.31 -25.27
CA SER A 288 0.71 -10.01 -26.64
C SER A 288 1.87 -9.02 -26.60
N PHE A 289 2.87 -9.28 -27.42
CA PHE A 289 4.00 -8.37 -27.61
C PHE A 289 3.83 -7.65 -28.95
N TYR A 290 4.04 -6.35 -28.93
CA TYR A 290 3.92 -5.50 -30.11
C TYR A 290 5.16 -4.62 -30.21
N GLU A 291 5.58 -4.35 -31.43
CA GLU A 291 6.58 -3.34 -31.75
C GLU A 291 5.94 -2.23 -32.57
N LEU A 292 6.44 -1.01 -32.43
CA LEU A 292 6.01 0.08 -33.27
C LEU A 292 6.51 -0.16 -34.70
N GLY A 293 5.56 -0.19 -35.65
CA GLY A 293 5.88 -0.22 -37.07
C GLY A 293 6.18 1.18 -37.60
N GLU A 294 6.42 1.25 -38.92
CA GLU A 294 6.54 2.53 -39.63
C GLU A 294 5.25 3.35 -39.47
N PRO A 295 5.33 4.70 -39.36
CA PRO A 295 4.16 5.55 -39.33
C PRO A 295 3.27 5.32 -40.54
N LEU A 296 1.97 5.18 -40.33
CA LEU A 296 0.99 5.05 -41.42
C LEU A 296 0.85 6.35 -42.22
N LEU A 297 1.13 7.49 -41.59
CA LEU A 297 1.10 8.81 -42.20
C LEU A 297 2.50 9.41 -42.05
N ILE A 298 3.04 9.89 -43.18
CA ILE A 298 4.25 10.71 -43.19
C ILE A 298 3.88 12.18 -42.94
N ASP A 299 4.83 13.00 -42.44
CA ASP A 299 4.59 14.39 -42.04
C ASP A 299 3.87 15.28 -43.10
N GLU A 300 4.09 14.99 -44.39
CA GLU A 300 3.40 15.66 -45.49
C GLU A 300 1.87 15.38 -45.52
N GLN A 301 1.45 14.20 -45.05
CA GLN A 301 0.02 13.79 -45.02
C GLN A 301 -0.69 14.28 -43.75
N LEU A 302 0.05 14.60 -42.67
CA LEU A 302 -0.50 15.19 -41.42
C LEU A 302 -0.88 16.67 -41.61
N ASN A 303 -0.30 17.37 -42.57
CA ASN A 303 -0.60 18.75 -42.85
C ASN A 303 -1.80 18.96 -43.80
N GLU A 304 -2.34 17.90 -44.42
CA GLU A 304 -3.47 17.92 -45.32
C GLU A 304 -4.78 17.36 -44.67
N ALA A 305 -4.73 16.86 -43.43
CA ALA A 305 -5.87 16.31 -42.71
C ALA A 305 -6.30 17.22 -41.56
#